data_64cb0738c2d3519e352df9d7ecb4ded0
#
_entry.id   64cb0738c2d3519e352df9d7ecb4ded0
#
_cell.length_a   1.000
_cell.length_b   1.000
_cell.length_c   1.000
_cell.angle_alpha   90.00
_cell.angle_beta   90.00
_cell.angle_gamma   90.00
#
_symmetry.space_group_name_H-M   'P 1'
#
loop_
_entity.id
_entity.type
_entity.pdbx_description
1 polymer ?
#
loop_
_entity_poly.entity_id
_entity_poly.type
_entity_poly.pdbx_seq_one_letter_code
_entity_poly.pdbx_strand_id
1 'polypeptide(L)'
;MYINTGTMTECTESEIRAAFPNTSFPSPFAPPDGYAVVFPVPQPEHNPVTQMARLVQPVLTSKGHWEQSWEVVDLDAETIATNQAAKAARDREAAKAARAIAVDNIKVTTQAGNTFDGDEKSQARMSRAVLVLSTGFANEVPWV
;
A
#
# COMPACT_ATOMS: atom_id res chain seq x y z
N MET A 1 -20.64 8.11 -12.84
CA MET A 1 -20.08 9.03 -13.86
C MET A 1 -20.88 8.88 -15.14
N TYR A 2 -21.00 9.93 -15.92
CA TYR A 2 -21.76 9.94 -17.18
C TYR A 2 -20.88 10.47 -18.30
N ILE A 3 -21.27 10.23 -19.54
CA ILE A 3 -20.64 10.76 -20.73
C ILE A 3 -21.71 11.43 -21.63
N ASN A 4 -21.40 12.60 -22.14
CA ASN A 4 -22.16 13.19 -23.25
C ASN A 4 -21.73 12.47 -24.54
N THR A 5 -22.65 11.74 -25.15
CA THR A 5 -22.34 10.91 -26.32
C THR A 5 -22.12 11.70 -27.62
N GLY A 6 -22.52 12.95 -27.66
CA GLY A 6 -22.30 13.85 -28.81
C GLY A 6 -20.94 14.55 -28.76
N THR A 7 -20.50 14.97 -27.57
CA THR A 7 -19.22 15.68 -27.38
C THR A 7 -18.11 14.79 -26.86
N MET A 8 -18.43 13.58 -26.43
CA MET A 8 -17.52 12.61 -25.79
C MET A 8 -16.87 13.17 -24.52
N THR A 9 -17.59 14.04 -23.80
CA THR A 9 -17.12 14.69 -22.59
C THR A 9 -17.71 14.00 -21.36
N GLU A 10 -16.87 13.67 -20.41
CA GLU A 10 -17.32 13.14 -19.11
C GLU A 10 -18.03 14.23 -18.31
N CYS A 11 -19.07 13.84 -17.58
CA CYS A 11 -19.86 14.75 -16.75
C CYS A 11 -20.42 14.06 -15.52
N THR A 12 -20.73 14.85 -14.55
CA THR A 12 -21.41 14.45 -13.30
C THR A 12 -22.92 14.60 -13.45
N GLU A 13 -23.68 13.95 -12.56
CA GLU A 13 -25.13 14.15 -12.46
C GLU A 13 -25.47 15.63 -12.22
N SER A 14 -24.68 16.34 -11.40
CA SER A 14 -24.88 17.74 -11.09
C SER A 14 -24.77 18.64 -12.34
N GLU A 15 -23.79 18.37 -13.18
CA GLU A 15 -23.58 19.11 -14.43
C GLU A 15 -24.71 18.85 -15.43
N ILE A 16 -25.19 17.60 -15.51
CA ILE A 16 -26.36 17.28 -16.34
C ILE A 16 -27.60 18.03 -15.83
N ARG A 17 -27.87 18.00 -14.53
CA ARG A 17 -28.99 18.74 -13.94
C ARG A 17 -28.90 20.24 -14.18
N ALA A 18 -27.71 20.81 -14.11
CA ALA A 18 -27.47 22.22 -14.40
C ALA A 18 -27.71 22.59 -15.89
N ALA A 19 -27.42 21.65 -16.79
CA ALA A 19 -27.68 21.84 -18.24
C ALA A 19 -29.19 21.80 -18.59
N PHE A 20 -30.00 21.16 -17.73
CA PHE A 20 -31.46 21.03 -17.94
C PHE A 20 -32.25 21.57 -16.73
N PRO A 21 -32.20 22.87 -16.43
CA PRO A 21 -32.73 23.43 -15.18
C PRO A 21 -34.27 23.31 -15.05
N ASN A 22 -34.98 23.15 -16.16
CA ASN A 22 -36.43 23.02 -16.19
C ASN A 22 -36.92 21.56 -16.32
N THR A 23 -36.04 20.58 -16.14
CA THR A 23 -36.36 19.17 -16.29
C THR A 23 -36.40 18.49 -14.94
N SER A 24 -37.48 17.76 -14.64
CA SER A 24 -37.57 16.88 -13.47
C SER A 24 -36.99 15.52 -13.82
N PHE A 25 -35.99 15.10 -13.06
CA PHE A 25 -35.35 13.79 -13.24
C PHE A 25 -35.91 12.76 -12.26
N PRO A 26 -36.03 11.49 -12.66
CA PRO A 26 -36.49 10.43 -11.79
C PRO A 26 -35.54 10.14 -10.63
N SER A 27 -36.03 9.38 -9.66
CA SER A 27 -35.21 8.80 -8.60
C SER A 27 -35.38 7.27 -8.65
N PRO A 28 -34.32 6.50 -8.92
CA PRO A 28 -32.92 6.91 -9.15
C PRO A 28 -32.75 7.71 -10.43
N PHE A 29 -31.67 8.53 -10.48
CA PHE A 29 -31.37 9.38 -11.62
C PHE A 29 -31.16 8.57 -12.90
N ALA A 30 -31.90 8.92 -13.96
CA ALA A 30 -31.67 8.42 -15.32
C ALA A 30 -31.21 9.58 -16.19
N PRO A 31 -30.12 9.46 -16.92
CA PRO A 31 -29.61 10.51 -17.78
C PRO A 31 -30.60 10.74 -18.97
N PRO A 32 -30.73 11.99 -19.45
CA PRO A 32 -31.54 12.28 -20.62
C PRO A 32 -30.84 11.79 -21.91
N ASP A 33 -31.56 11.85 -23.04
CA ASP A 33 -31.01 11.54 -24.34
C ASP A 33 -29.74 12.34 -24.62
N GLY A 34 -28.76 11.71 -25.24
CA GLY A 34 -27.44 12.30 -25.48
C GLY A 34 -26.45 12.13 -24.31
N TYR A 35 -26.88 11.52 -23.21
CA TYR A 35 -26.01 11.15 -22.09
C TYR A 35 -26.14 9.68 -21.76
N ALA A 36 -25.04 9.08 -21.35
CA ALA A 36 -25.01 7.66 -20.97
C ALA A 36 -24.27 7.46 -19.65
N VAL A 37 -24.65 6.42 -18.91
CA VAL A 37 -23.92 5.97 -17.71
C VAL A 37 -22.61 5.34 -18.14
N VAL A 38 -21.52 5.72 -17.47
CA VAL A 38 -20.22 5.09 -17.63
C VAL A 38 -20.00 4.15 -16.45
N PHE A 39 -19.86 2.88 -16.72
CA PHE A 39 -19.61 1.84 -15.74
C PHE A 39 -18.12 1.83 -15.33
N PRO A 40 -17.82 1.70 -14.04
CA PRO A 40 -16.45 1.62 -13.58
C PRO A 40 -15.81 0.28 -13.98
N VAL A 41 -14.54 0.35 -14.38
CA VAL A 41 -13.69 -0.82 -14.64
C VAL A 41 -12.54 -0.79 -13.66
N PRO A 42 -12.19 -1.90 -13.01
CA PRO A 42 -11.04 -1.97 -12.12
C PRO A 42 -9.77 -1.49 -12.82
N GLN A 43 -8.92 -0.79 -12.07
CA GLN A 43 -7.61 -0.38 -12.55
C GLN A 43 -6.78 -1.63 -12.89
N PRO A 44 -6.12 -1.69 -14.07
CA PRO A 44 -5.27 -2.80 -14.45
C PRO A 44 -4.04 -2.91 -13.55
N GLU A 45 -3.56 -4.12 -13.36
CA GLU A 45 -2.28 -4.35 -12.68
C GLU A 45 -1.15 -3.69 -13.47
N HIS A 46 -0.26 -3.02 -12.76
CA HIS A 46 0.92 -2.36 -13.32
C HIS A 46 2.03 -2.29 -12.28
N ASN A 47 3.25 -2.06 -12.72
CA ASN A 47 4.38 -1.86 -11.82
C ASN A 47 4.44 -0.38 -11.38
N PRO A 48 4.11 -0.04 -10.11
CA PRO A 48 4.06 1.36 -9.65
C PRO A 48 5.43 2.05 -9.60
N VAL A 49 6.54 1.30 -9.78
CA VAL A 49 7.88 1.88 -9.84
C VAL A 49 8.18 2.41 -11.24
N THR A 50 7.72 1.71 -12.28
CA THR A 50 8.06 1.99 -13.67
C THR A 50 6.88 2.43 -14.52
N GLN A 51 5.64 2.25 -14.03
CA GLN A 51 4.43 2.47 -14.78
C GLN A 51 3.38 3.20 -13.94
N MET A 52 2.46 3.86 -14.62
CA MET A 52 1.23 4.38 -14.04
C MET A 52 0.03 3.99 -14.91
N ALA A 53 -1.09 3.67 -14.27
CA ALA A 53 -2.36 3.52 -14.96
C ALA A 53 -3.14 4.83 -14.86
N ARG A 54 -3.57 5.37 -15.99
CA ARG A 54 -4.39 6.58 -16.07
C ARG A 54 -5.73 6.29 -16.72
N LEU A 55 -6.76 6.96 -16.26
CA LEU A 55 -8.04 6.96 -16.95
C LEU A 55 -7.90 7.68 -18.29
N VAL A 56 -8.43 7.05 -19.31
CA VAL A 56 -8.58 7.64 -20.64
C VAL A 56 -10.07 7.68 -21.00
N GLN A 57 -10.38 8.23 -22.17
CA GLN A 57 -11.75 8.39 -22.60
C GLN A 57 -12.54 7.06 -22.52
N PRO A 58 -13.76 7.07 -21.94
CA PRO A 58 -14.62 5.91 -21.89
C PRO A 58 -14.88 5.30 -23.26
N VAL A 59 -15.07 3.99 -23.33
CA VAL A 59 -15.30 3.27 -24.57
C VAL A 59 -16.69 2.65 -24.58
N LEU A 60 -17.32 2.67 -25.75
CA LEU A 60 -18.58 1.95 -25.99
C LEU A 60 -18.27 0.48 -26.25
N THR A 61 -18.79 -0.38 -25.39
CA THR A 61 -18.61 -1.83 -25.54
C THR A 61 -19.52 -2.42 -26.64
N SER A 62 -19.20 -3.61 -27.08
CA SER A 62 -20.06 -4.37 -28.04
C SER A 62 -21.45 -4.70 -27.48
N LYS A 63 -21.64 -4.58 -26.16
CA LYS A 63 -22.92 -4.79 -25.49
C LYS A 63 -23.77 -3.50 -25.41
N GLY A 64 -23.28 -2.40 -25.97
CA GLY A 64 -24.02 -1.14 -26.05
C GLY A 64 -24.00 -0.28 -24.78
N HIS A 65 -23.09 -0.52 -23.86
CA HIS A 65 -22.88 0.33 -22.67
C HIS A 65 -21.48 0.93 -22.64
N TRP A 66 -21.35 2.08 -21.96
CA TRP A 66 -20.09 2.77 -21.81
C TRP A 66 -19.34 2.27 -20.58
N GLU A 67 -18.04 2.01 -20.74
CA GLU A 67 -17.15 1.61 -19.64
C GLU A 67 -15.96 2.53 -19.55
N GLN A 68 -15.46 2.71 -18.30
CA GLN A 68 -14.17 3.36 -18.09
C GLN A 68 -13.06 2.61 -18.82
N SER A 69 -12.14 3.34 -19.40
CA SER A 69 -10.95 2.78 -20.03
C SER A 69 -9.70 3.23 -19.34
N TRP A 70 -8.73 2.34 -19.24
CA TRP A 70 -7.45 2.58 -18.61
C TRP A 70 -6.33 2.40 -19.62
N GLU A 71 -5.33 3.24 -19.51
CA GLU A 71 -4.07 3.08 -20.23
C GLU A 71 -2.94 2.93 -19.23
N VAL A 72 -2.10 1.92 -19.39
CA VAL A 72 -0.86 1.76 -18.64
C VAL A 72 0.25 2.39 -19.46
N VAL A 73 0.90 3.39 -18.88
CA VAL A 73 2.01 4.12 -19.53
C VAL A 73 3.27 3.98 -18.71
N ASP A 74 4.40 3.89 -19.38
CA ASP A 74 5.69 3.89 -18.72
C ASP A 74 6.03 5.30 -18.22
N LEU A 75 6.61 5.35 -17.03
CA LEU A 75 7.10 6.59 -16.44
C LEU A 75 8.42 7.01 -17.11
N ASP A 76 8.73 8.28 -17.04
CA ASP A 76 10.02 8.79 -17.48
C ASP A 76 11.17 8.31 -16.58
N ALA A 77 12.40 8.35 -17.10
CA ALA A 77 13.57 7.81 -16.42
C ALA A 77 13.88 8.49 -15.07
N GLU A 78 13.57 9.79 -14.93
CA GLU A 78 13.81 10.55 -13.69
C GLU A 78 12.82 10.10 -12.60
N THR A 79 11.54 9.97 -12.97
CA THR A 79 10.48 9.47 -12.08
C THR A 79 10.76 8.01 -11.66
N ILE A 80 11.19 7.16 -12.59
CA ILE A 80 11.59 5.78 -12.29
C ILE A 80 12.75 5.75 -11.29
N ALA A 81 13.81 6.54 -11.50
CA ALA A 81 14.94 6.60 -10.58
C ALA A 81 14.52 7.06 -9.18
N THR A 82 13.65 8.05 -9.09
CA THR A 82 13.09 8.55 -7.82
C THR A 82 12.27 7.46 -7.11
N ASN A 83 11.39 6.77 -7.82
CA ASN A 83 10.57 5.68 -7.28
C ASN A 83 11.42 4.50 -6.81
N GLN A 84 12.46 4.14 -7.55
CA GLN A 84 13.42 3.10 -7.18
C GLN A 84 14.17 3.47 -5.90
N ALA A 85 14.65 4.70 -5.78
CA ALA A 85 15.32 5.18 -4.59
C ALA A 85 14.39 5.17 -3.37
N ALA A 86 13.16 5.63 -3.53
CA ALA A 86 12.15 5.61 -2.48
C ALA A 86 11.77 4.17 -2.05
N LYS A 87 11.66 3.25 -3.02
CA LYS A 87 11.44 1.84 -2.73
C LYS A 87 12.61 1.24 -1.95
N ALA A 88 13.84 1.47 -2.41
CA ALA A 88 15.04 0.96 -1.75
C ALA A 88 15.19 1.49 -0.32
N ALA A 89 14.82 2.76 -0.07
CA ALA A 89 14.80 3.32 1.29
C ALA A 89 13.78 2.62 2.19
N ARG A 90 12.55 2.41 1.71
CA ARG A 90 11.51 1.68 2.46
C ARG A 90 11.93 0.23 2.74
N ASP A 91 12.48 -0.47 1.77
CA ASP A 91 12.94 -1.85 1.92
C ASP A 91 14.06 -1.95 2.97
N ARG A 92 14.99 -0.96 3.01
CA ARG A 92 16.04 -0.89 4.06
C ARG A 92 15.44 -0.70 5.46
N GLU A 93 14.49 0.20 5.61
CA GLU A 93 13.85 0.42 6.93
C GLU A 93 13.03 -0.81 7.35
N ALA A 94 12.32 -1.44 6.44
CA ALA A 94 11.61 -2.69 6.72
C ALA A 94 12.57 -3.82 7.14
N ALA A 95 13.73 -3.95 6.47
CA ALA A 95 14.74 -4.93 6.84
C ALA A 95 15.36 -4.65 8.21
N LYS A 96 15.62 -3.36 8.57
CA LYS A 96 16.09 -2.99 9.91
C LYS A 96 15.07 -3.34 10.98
N ALA A 97 13.80 -3.02 10.76
CA ALA A 97 12.72 -3.34 11.69
C ALA A 97 12.56 -4.87 11.86
N ALA A 98 12.58 -5.62 10.77
CA ALA A 98 12.53 -7.08 10.81
C ALA A 98 13.70 -7.68 11.57
N ARG A 99 14.93 -7.14 11.37
CA ARG A 99 16.12 -7.57 12.11
C ARG A 99 15.97 -7.28 13.60
N ALA A 100 15.50 -6.10 14.00
CA ALA A 100 15.29 -5.75 15.41
C ALA A 100 14.32 -6.75 16.08
N ILE A 101 13.19 -7.04 15.43
CA ILE A 101 12.22 -8.03 15.92
C ILE A 101 12.86 -9.42 16.02
N ALA A 102 13.66 -9.82 15.03
CA ALA A 102 14.34 -11.12 15.06
C ALA A 102 15.33 -11.22 16.22
N VAL A 103 16.10 -10.13 16.48
CA VAL A 103 17.05 -10.08 17.61
C VAL A 103 16.32 -10.16 18.95
N ASP A 104 15.22 -9.41 19.11
CA ASP A 104 14.41 -9.45 20.34
C ASP A 104 13.77 -10.81 20.62
N ASN A 105 13.57 -11.62 19.60
CA ASN A 105 12.98 -12.95 19.72
C ASN A 105 14.00 -14.11 19.77
N ILE A 106 15.29 -13.82 19.86
CA ILE A 106 16.30 -14.88 19.98
C ILE A 106 16.11 -15.64 21.29
N LYS A 107 16.04 -16.97 21.19
CA LYS A 107 16.01 -17.89 22.32
C LYS A 107 17.22 -18.81 22.26
N VAL A 108 17.86 -19.03 23.41
CA VAL A 108 19.02 -19.91 23.54
C VAL A 108 18.66 -21.04 24.48
N THR A 109 18.74 -22.26 24.01
CA THR A 109 18.51 -23.47 24.85
C THR A 109 19.84 -24.11 25.17
N THR A 110 20.10 -24.31 26.45
CA THR A 110 21.31 -25.00 26.96
C THR A 110 21.20 -26.51 26.79
N GLN A 111 22.34 -27.22 26.95
CA GLN A 111 22.36 -28.71 26.96
C GLN A 111 21.50 -29.30 28.08
N ALA A 112 21.29 -28.56 29.17
CA ALA A 112 20.42 -28.99 30.29
C ALA A 112 18.91 -28.77 29.99
N GLY A 113 18.54 -28.28 28.79
CA GLY A 113 17.15 -28.08 28.40
C GLY A 113 16.54 -26.74 28.83
N ASN A 114 17.29 -25.87 29.54
CA ASN A 114 16.80 -24.57 29.96
C ASN A 114 16.86 -23.60 28.78
N THR A 115 15.77 -22.85 28.55
CA THR A 115 15.68 -21.83 27.49
C THR A 115 15.70 -20.44 28.12
N PHE A 116 16.56 -19.59 27.56
CA PHE A 116 16.77 -18.22 28.00
C PHE A 116 16.54 -17.24 26.82
N ASP A 117 16.19 -16.00 27.14
CA ASP A 117 16.17 -14.92 26.16
C ASP A 117 17.61 -14.60 25.74
N GLY A 118 17.83 -14.62 24.42
CA GLY A 118 19.12 -14.29 23.82
C GLY A 118 19.21 -12.87 23.27
N ASP A 119 18.26 -11.98 23.63
CA ASP A 119 18.26 -10.58 23.25
C ASP A 119 19.46 -9.81 23.85
N GLU A 120 19.74 -8.62 23.34
CA GLU A 120 20.88 -7.79 23.79
C GLU A 120 20.81 -7.48 25.30
N LYS A 121 19.60 -7.27 25.86
CA LYS A 121 19.41 -6.98 27.29
C LYS A 121 19.75 -8.19 28.14
N SER A 122 19.32 -9.37 27.72
CA SER A 122 19.62 -10.62 28.40
C SER A 122 21.09 -10.97 28.30
N GLN A 123 21.74 -10.76 27.16
CA GLN A 123 23.18 -10.91 27.01
C GLN A 123 23.96 -9.94 27.92
N ALA A 124 23.54 -8.67 28.01
CA ALA A 124 24.16 -7.69 28.90
C ALA A 124 24.00 -8.08 30.38
N ARG A 125 22.85 -8.62 30.78
CA ARG A 125 22.61 -9.13 32.15
C ARG A 125 23.51 -10.31 32.46
N MET A 126 23.59 -11.29 31.55
CA MET A 126 24.47 -12.45 31.71
C MET A 126 25.94 -12.03 31.80
N SER A 127 26.40 -11.13 30.95
CA SER A 127 27.79 -10.61 30.99
C SER A 127 28.12 -9.94 32.31
N ARG A 128 27.20 -9.15 32.88
CA ARG A 128 27.36 -8.50 34.20
C ARG A 128 27.40 -9.55 35.31
N ALA A 129 26.54 -10.56 35.26
CA ALA A 129 26.52 -11.65 36.23
C ALA A 129 27.85 -12.41 36.24
N VAL A 130 28.37 -12.76 35.05
CA VAL A 130 29.67 -13.44 34.89
C VAL A 130 30.81 -12.56 35.48
N LEU A 131 30.79 -11.28 35.20
CA LEU A 131 31.80 -10.34 35.76
C LEU A 131 31.77 -10.31 37.28
N VAL A 132 30.57 -10.20 37.90
CA VAL A 132 30.43 -10.19 39.38
C VAL A 132 30.94 -11.51 39.99
N LEU A 133 30.57 -12.65 39.40
CA LEU A 133 31.07 -13.93 39.86
C LEU A 133 32.58 -14.09 39.71
N SER A 134 33.16 -13.58 38.63
CA SER A 134 34.61 -13.61 38.39
C SER A 134 35.42 -12.75 39.34
N THR A 135 34.82 -11.71 39.93
CA THR A 135 35.48 -10.83 40.93
C THR A 135 35.45 -11.40 42.35
N GLY A 136 34.78 -12.49 42.57
CA GLY A 136 34.72 -13.19 43.88
C GLY A 136 33.88 -12.48 44.95
N PHE A 137 33.12 -11.40 44.56
CA PHE A 137 32.26 -10.69 45.51
C PHE A 137 30.94 -11.38 45.82
N ALA A 138 30.51 -12.33 44.98
CA ALA A 138 29.30 -13.11 45.19
C ALA A 138 29.50 -14.56 44.69
N ASN A 139 29.02 -15.52 45.47
CA ASN A 139 29.01 -16.94 45.07
C ASN A 139 27.79 -17.28 44.22
N GLU A 140 26.75 -16.49 44.27
CA GLU A 140 25.51 -16.61 43.50
C GLU A 140 24.98 -15.27 43.10
N VAL A 141 24.44 -15.16 41.86
CA VAL A 141 23.72 -13.99 41.35
C VAL A 141 22.25 -14.36 41.21
N PRO A 142 21.33 -13.74 41.96
CA PRO A 142 19.91 -14.00 41.80
C PRO A 142 19.42 -13.52 40.41
N TRP A 143 18.78 -14.43 39.71
CA TRP A 143 18.11 -14.12 38.44
C TRP A 143 16.69 -13.59 38.74
N VAL A 144 16.39 -12.37 38.31
CA VAL A 144 15.06 -11.74 38.41
C VAL A 144 14.47 -11.63 37.03
#